data_b2ccb9d2a68db34b70e218721f7ec3f0
#
_entry.id   b2ccb9d2a68db34b70e218721f7ec3f0
#
_cell.length_a   1.000
_cell.length_b   1.000
_cell.length_c   1.000
_cell.angle_alpha   90.00
_cell.angle_beta   90.00
_cell.angle_gamma   90.00
#
_symmetry.space_group_name_H-M   'P 1'
#
loop_
_entity.id
_entity.type
_entity.pdbx_description
1 polymer ?
#
loop_
_entity_poly.entity_id
_entity_poly.type
_entity_poly.pdbx_seq_one_letter_code
_entity_poly.pdbx_strand_id
1 'polypeptide(L)'
;MEHLRSMLLEEIDSFRELGHKFKNKEISSAEFKATSGGMGVYAHRGGEEFMIRLRIPSGILNTEELKVIYNLAKDKNLDSVHTTTRQAIQLHGLNIDEICDVMKEVMNNGIYTRGGGGNFPRNVSISPLSGVDKEEVFDVTPYAQAVNSYFMNKI
;
A
#
# COMPACT_ATOMS: atom_id res chain seq x y z
N MET A 1 -17.27 1.21 0.33
CA MET A 1 -16.00 1.38 -0.42
C MET A 1 -15.83 2.83 -0.93
N GLU A 2 -16.85 3.44 -1.55
CA GLU A 2 -16.78 4.82 -2.07
C GLU A 2 -16.54 5.86 -0.96
N HIS A 3 -17.23 5.75 0.16
CA HIS A 3 -17.03 6.61 1.33
C HIS A 3 -15.59 6.49 1.90
N LEU A 4 -15.06 5.27 2.03
CA LEU A 4 -13.68 5.04 2.46
C LEU A 4 -12.68 5.71 1.50
N ARG A 5 -12.93 5.59 0.19
CA ARG A 5 -12.08 6.23 -0.83
C ARG A 5 -12.07 7.75 -0.71
N SER A 6 -13.24 8.38 -0.52
CA SER A 6 -13.33 9.84 -0.33
C SER A 6 -12.53 10.30 0.89
N MET A 7 -12.73 9.66 2.04
CA MET A 7 -11.98 9.95 3.26
C MET A 7 -10.46 9.82 3.06
N LEU A 8 -10.02 8.75 2.41
CA LEU A 8 -8.59 8.50 2.18
C LEU A 8 -7.97 9.53 1.21
N LEU A 9 -8.72 10.02 0.24
CA LEU A 9 -8.24 11.09 -0.64
C LEU A 9 -8.02 12.41 0.10
N GLU A 10 -8.90 12.78 1.02
CA GLU A 10 -8.75 13.96 1.88
C GLU A 10 -7.53 13.82 2.82
N GLU A 11 -7.30 12.62 3.34
CA GLU A 11 -6.15 12.34 4.20
C GLU A 11 -4.80 12.46 3.45
N ILE A 12 -4.75 12.21 2.13
CA ILE A 12 -3.50 12.26 1.37
C ILE A 12 -2.93 13.68 1.32
N ASP A 13 -3.76 14.69 1.19
CA ASP A 13 -3.28 16.08 1.15
C ASP A 13 -2.73 16.50 2.52
N SER A 14 -3.40 16.15 3.61
CA SER A 14 -2.88 16.34 4.97
C SER A 14 -1.57 15.56 5.21
N PHE A 15 -1.47 14.36 4.64
CA PHE A 15 -0.26 13.54 4.73
C PHE A 15 0.90 14.16 3.94
N ARG A 16 0.64 14.80 2.81
CA ARG A 16 1.66 15.54 2.04
C ARG A 16 2.28 16.67 2.89
N GLU A 17 1.45 17.45 3.57
CA GLU A 17 1.93 18.50 4.50
C GLU A 17 2.77 17.92 5.63
N LEU A 18 2.32 16.82 6.23
CA LEU A 18 3.07 16.12 7.28
C LEU A 18 4.45 15.64 6.77
N GLY A 19 4.50 15.14 5.56
CA GLY A 19 5.75 14.70 4.91
C GLY A 19 6.72 15.84 4.66
N HIS A 20 6.23 17.00 4.24
CA HIS A 20 7.08 18.19 4.09
C HIS A 20 7.61 18.69 5.45
N LYS A 21 6.77 18.70 6.50
CA LYS A 21 7.24 19.02 7.87
C LYS A 21 8.34 18.07 8.33
N PHE A 22 8.22 16.77 8.02
CA PHE A 22 9.24 15.79 8.33
C PHE A 22 10.55 16.07 7.57
N LYS A 23 10.51 16.33 6.27
CA LYS A 23 11.68 16.69 5.45
C LYS A 23 12.36 17.95 5.97
N ASN A 24 11.59 18.95 6.39
CA ASN A 24 12.10 20.20 6.96
C ASN A 24 12.60 20.05 8.40
N LYS A 25 12.54 18.83 8.99
CA LYS A 25 12.92 18.53 10.39
C LYS A 25 12.10 19.29 11.44
N GLU A 26 10.87 19.67 11.08
CA GLU A 26 9.91 20.32 11.98
C GLU A 26 9.25 19.31 12.92
N ILE A 27 9.22 18.03 12.52
CA ILE A 27 8.73 16.91 13.33
C ILE A 27 9.77 15.78 13.38
N SER A 28 9.72 14.99 14.42
CA SER A 28 10.61 13.84 14.62
C SER A 28 10.24 12.64 13.75
N SER A 29 11.20 11.73 13.54
CA SER A 29 10.94 10.45 12.85
C SER A 29 9.90 9.59 13.56
N ALA A 30 9.78 9.70 14.89
CA ALA A 30 8.76 8.97 15.65
C ALA A 30 7.36 9.51 15.39
N GLU A 31 7.20 10.84 15.37
CA GLU A 31 5.92 11.50 15.04
C GLU A 31 5.49 11.19 13.61
N PHE A 32 6.40 11.33 12.63
CA PHE A 32 6.10 10.97 11.25
C PHE A 32 5.66 9.52 11.12
N LYS A 33 6.42 8.58 11.72
CA LYS A 33 6.13 7.15 11.66
C LYS A 33 4.80 6.75 12.30
N ALA A 34 4.34 7.48 13.31
CA ALA A 34 3.06 7.22 13.97
C ALA A 34 1.89 7.30 12.98
N THR A 35 1.92 8.24 12.02
CA THR A 35 0.92 8.38 10.97
C THR A 35 1.28 7.58 9.72
N SER A 36 2.50 7.77 9.20
CA SER A 36 2.92 7.22 7.91
C SER A 36 2.87 5.69 7.85
N GLY A 37 3.16 5.02 8.98
CA GLY A 37 3.11 3.57 9.06
C GLY A 37 1.74 3.00 8.76
N GLY A 38 0.67 3.63 9.27
CA GLY A 38 -0.72 3.25 8.98
C GLY A 38 -1.10 3.43 7.53
N MET A 39 -0.52 4.41 6.86
CA MET A 39 -0.71 4.68 5.42
C MET A 39 0.18 3.81 4.52
N GLY A 40 1.01 2.94 5.10
CA GLY A 40 1.91 2.05 4.36
C GLY A 40 3.19 2.73 3.89
N VAL A 41 3.53 3.90 4.43
CA VAL A 41 4.68 4.71 4.01
C VAL A 41 5.77 4.69 5.08
N TYR A 42 7.02 4.56 4.66
CA TYR A 42 8.19 4.55 5.52
C TYR A 42 9.33 5.36 4.91
N ALA A 43 9.93 6.24 5.71
CA ALA A 43 11.12 6.97 5.30
C ALA A 43 12.35 6.05 5.29
N HIS A 44 13.22 6.21 4.30
CA HIS A 44 14.55 5.64 4.28
C HIS A 44 15.48 6.39 5.26
N ARG A 45 16.67 5.84 5.48
CA ARG A 45 17.69 6.52 6.27
C ARG A 45 18.04 7.86 5.62
N GLY A 46 18.00 8.94 6.41
CA GLY A 46 18.22 10.30 5.90
C GLY A 46 16.92 11.10 5.70
N GLY A 47 15.78 10.46 5.48
CA GLY A 47 14.46 11.11 5.38
C GLY A 47 14.18 11.80 4.05
N GLU A 48 15.04 11.63 3.05
CA GLU A 48 14.87 12.22 1.72
C GLU A 48 13.96 11.36 0.81
N GLU A 49 14.10 10.06 0.91
CA GLU A 49 13.37 9.08 0.13
C GLU A 49 12.47 8.23 1.00
N PHE A 50 11.42 7.71 0.37
CA PHE A 50 10.40 6.93 1.02
C PHE A 50 10.13 5.63 0.28
N MET A 51 9.59 4.67 1.02
CA MET A 51 8.99 3.45 0.51
C MET A 51 7.49 3.50 0.73
N ILE A 52 6.72 3.09 -0.26
CA ILE A 52 5.28 2.86 -0.14
C ILE A 52 4.97 1.37 -0.33
N ARG A 53 4.06 0.84 0.47
CA ARG A 53 3.60 -0.53 0.38
C ARG A 53 2.16 -0.58 -0.11
N LEU A 54 1.99 -1.20 -1.27
CA LEU A 54 0.69 -1.49 -1.86
C LEU A 54 0.14 -2.77 -1.23
N ARG A 55 -1.09 -2.70 -0.75
CA ARG A 55 -1.80 -3.85 -0.18
C ARG A 55 -2.45 -4.63 -1.32
N ILE A 56 -1.98 -5.84 -1.53
CA ILE A 56 -2.48 -6.74 -2.57
C ILE A 56 -3.22 -7.88 -1.86
N PRO A 57 -4.56 -7.83 -1.78
CA PRO A 57 -5.33 -8.84 -1.05
C PRO A 57 -5.01 -10.24 -1.51
N SER A 58 -4.52 -11.08 -0.59
CA SER A 58 -4.12 -12.47 -0.85
C SER A 58 -3.07 -12.66 -1.95
N GLY A 59 -2.35 -11.59 -2.31
CA GLY A 59 -1.36 -11.60 -3.38
C GLY A 59 -1.93 -11.69 -4.79
N ILE A 60 -3.24 -11.52 -4.93
CA ILE A 60 -3.92 -11.64 -6.22
C ILE A 60 -3.99 -10.26 -6.89
N LEU A 61 -3.43 -10.18 -8.08
CA LEU A 61 -3.49 -9.02 -8.97
C LEU A 61 -4.15 -9.41 -10.29
N ASN A 62 -5.06 -8.58 -10.74
CA ASN A 62 -5.53 -8.68 -12.13
C ASN A 62 -4.59 -7.92 -13.08
N THR A 63 -4.78 -8.11 -14.39
CA THR A 63 -3.91 -7.52 -15.41
C THR A 63 -3.93 -5.99 -15.39
N GLU A 64 -5.07 -5.36 -15.08
CA GLU A 64 -5.18 -3.90 -15.06
C GLU A 64 -4.46 -3.30 -13.86
N GLU A 65 -4.60 -3.92 -12.68
CA GLU A 65 -3.85 -3.53 -11.48
C GLU A 65 -2.34 -3.66 -11.70
N LEU A 66 -1.90 -4.75 -12.35
CA LEU A 66 -0.48 -4.95 -12.67
C LEU A 66 0.03 -3.88 -13.65
N LYS A 67 -0.76 -3.49 -14.66
CA LYS A 67 -0.42 -2.39 -15.57
C LYS A 67 -0.27 -1.06 -14.84
N VAL A 68 -1.15 -0.76 -13.88
CA VAL A 68 -1.05 0.46 -13.06
C VAL A 68 0.29 0.48 -12.33
N ILE A 69 0.65 -0.60 -11.66
CA ILE A 69 1.92 -0.71 -10.92
C ILE A 69 3.12 -0.59 -11.86
N TYR A 70 3.07 -1.24 -13.03
CA TYR A 70 4.11 -1.16 -14.04
C TYR A 70 4.30 0.28 -14.55
N ASN A 71 3.21 0.96 -14.91
CA ASN A 71 3.27 2.34 -15.40
C ASN A 71 3.83 3.29 -14.34
N LEU A 72 3.37 3.17 -13.09
CA LEU A 72 3.91 3.95 -11.97
C LEU A 72 5.42 3.74 -11.78
N ALA A 73 5.87 2.49 -11.81
CA ALA A 73 7.29 2.18 -11.68
C ALA A 73 8.11 2.79 -12.84
N LYS A 74 7.59 2.71 -14.06
CA LYS A 74 8.21 3.28 -15.26
C LYS A 74 8.23 4.82 -15.22
N ASP A 75 7.10 5.46 -14.91
CA ASP A 75 6.96 6.92 -14.91
C ASP A 75 7.80 7.59 -13.81
N LYS A 76 8.01 6.89 -12.71
CA LYS A 76 8.87 7.34 -11.61
C LYS A 76 10.32 6.85 -11.74
N ASN A 77 10.70 6.19 -12.83
CA ASN A 77 12.03 5.64 -13.10
C ASN A 77 12.55 4.75 -11.96
N LEU A 78 11.69 3.91 -11.41
CA LEU A 78 12.09 2.99 -10.35
C LEU A 78 12.93 1.85 -10.92
N ASP A 79 14.06 1.54 -10.29
CA ASP A 79 14.95 0.46 -10.70
C ASP A 79 14.31 -0.92 -10.53
N SER A 80 13.42 -1.06 -9.55
CA SER A 80 12.79 -2.33 -9.21
C SER A 80 11.47 -2.15 -8.46
N VAL A 81 10.65 -3.19 -8.52
CA VAL A 81 9.44 -3.38 -7.72
C VAL A 81 9.67 -4.59 -6.82
N HIS A 82 9.44 -4.45 -5.51
CA HIS A 82 9.70 -5.51 -4.55
C HIS A 82 8.41 -6.22 -4.14
N THR A 83 8.40 -7.54 -4.24
CA THR A 83 7.37 -8.37 -3.61
C THR A 83 7.77 -8.72 -2.18
N THR A 84 6.79 -8.83 -1.28
CA THR A 84 7.05 -9.13 0.12
C THR A 84 6.58 -10.53 0.50
N THR A 85 7.12 -11.08 1.59
CA THR A 85 6.67 -12.38 2.15
C THR A 85 5.22 -12.38 2.63
N ARG A 86 4.56 -11.21 2.69
CA ARG A 86 3.14 -11.07 2.98
C ARG A 86 2.32 -10.71 1.74
N GLN A 87 2.82 -11.09 0.58
CA GLN A 87 2.13 -10.93 -0.70
C GLN A 87 1.70 -9.47 -0.97
N ALA A 88 2.51 -8.51 -0.56
CA ALA A 88 2.35 -7.10 -0.86
C ALA A 88 3.44 -6.64 -1.84
N ILE A 89 3.25 -5.47 -2.43
CA ILE A 89 4.24 -4.84 -3.32
C ILE A 89 4.79 -3.57 -2.66
N GLN A 90 6.08 -3.33 -2.82
CA GLN A 90 6.74 -2.10 -2.36
C GLN A 90 7.39 -1.38 -3.52
N LEU A 91 7.22 -0.06 -3.52
CA LEU A 91 7.91 0.88 -4.39
C LEU A 91 8.85 1.71 -3.52
N HIS A 92 10.09 1.88 -3.94
CA HIS A 92 11.16 2.55 -3.19
C HIS A 92 11.74 3.71 -3.98
N GLY A 93 12.46 4.62 -3.30
CA GLY A 93 13.17 5.72 -3.94
C GLY A 93 12.28 6.89 -4.35
N LEU A 94 11.10 7.01 -3.76
CA LEU A 94 10.14 8.07 -4.03
C LEU A 94 10.30 9.24 -3.06
N ASN A 95 10.15 10.47 -3.51
CA ASN A 95 9.98 11.62 -2.63
C ASN A 95 8.53 11.71 -2.11
N ILE A 96 8.27 12.61 -1.15
CA ILE A 96 6.96 12.68 -0.49
C ILE A 96 5.82 13.07 -1.44
N ASP A 97 6.07 13.91 -2.43
CA ASP A 97 5.05 14.30 -3.40
C ASP A 97 4.71 13.14 -4.31
N GLU A 98 5.72 12.41 -4.78
CA GLU A 98 5.54 11.19 -5.56
C GLU A 98 4.82 10.09 -4.79
N ILE A 99 5.08 9.94 -3.48
CA ILE A 99 4.31 9.03 -2.61
C ILE A 99 2.83 9.38 -2.65
N CYS A 100 2.49 10.65 -2.47
CA CYS A 100 1.09 11.11 -2.48
C CYS A 100 0.42 10.92 -3.85
N ASP A 101 1.15 11.16 -4.92
CA ASP A 101 0.65 10.92 -6.29
C ASP A 101 0.41 9.43 -6.54
N VAL A 102 1.36 8.57 -6.14
CA VAL A 102 1.20 7.11 -6.20
C VAL A 102 -0.01 6.66 -5.38
N MET A 103 -0.19 7.18 -4.15
CA MET A 103 -1.35 6.84 -3.31
C MET A 103 -2.67 7.17 -4.01
N LYS A 104 -2.78 8.35 -4.62
CA LYS A 104 -3.98 8.76 -5.37
C LYS A 104 -4.22 7.85 -6.57
N GLU A 105 -3.19 7.58 -7.35
CA GLU A 105 -3.28 6.76 -8.57
C GLU A 105 -3.68 5.31 -8.26
N VAL A 106 -3.00 4.66 -7.32
CA VAL A 106 -3.33 3.27 -6.97
C VAL A 106 -4.73 3.16 -6.38
N MET A 107 -5.17 4.13 -5.56
CA MET A 107 -6.50 4.14 -4.98
C MET A 107 -7.59 4.35 -6.04
N ASN A 108 -7.34 5.17 -7.06
CA ASN A 108 -8.23 5.33 -8.20
C ASN A 108 -8.46 4.03 -8.97
N ASN A 109 -7.49 3.12 -8.90
CA ASN A 109 -7.51 1.80 -9.54
C ASN A 109 -7.81 0.65 -8.56
N GLY A 110 -8.36 0.95 -7.38
CA GLY A 110 -8.81 -0.07 -6.42
C GLY A 110 -7.72 -0.69 -5.55
N ILE A 111 -6.46 -0.23 -5.66
CA ILE A 111 -5.34 -0.69 -4.84
C ILE A 111 -5.17 0.26 -3.65
N TYR A 112 -5.06 -0.28 -2.44
CA TYR A 112 -4.94 0.51 -1.22
C TYR A 112 -3.54 0.39 -0.61
N THR A 113 -3.12 1.47 0.06
CA THR A 113 -1.89 1.51 0.86
C THR A 113 -2.20 1.46 2.36
N ARG A 114 -3.40 1.89 2.76
CA ARG A 114 -3.88 1.87 4.14
C ARG A 114 -3.81 0.45 4.73
N GLY A 115 -3.30 0.34 5.95
CA GLY A 115 -3.04 -0.95 6.57
C GLY A 115 -1.83 -1.71 5.98
N GLY A 116 -1.07 -1.13 5.05
CA GLY A 116 0.19 -1.69 4.55
C GLY A 116 1.30 -1.73 5.59
N GLY A 117 1.13 -1.03 6.70
CA GLY A 117 2.06 -0.95 7.82
C GLY A 117 1.39 -0.52 9.12
N GLY A 118 2.20 -0.05 10.10
CA GLY A 118 1.70 0.44 11.37
C GLY A 118 1.01 -0.64 12.22
N ASN A 119 0.16 -0.19 13.12
CA ASN A 119 -0.63 -1.04 14.02
C ASN A 119 -2.04 -1.32 13.45
N PHE A 120 -2.08 -1.79 12.21
CA PHE A 120 -3.31 -2.14 11.49
C PHE A 120 -3.32 -3.62 11.11
N PRO A 121 -4.52 -4.21 10.90
CA PRO A 121 -4.63 -5.54 10.32
C PRO A 121 -3.90 -5.59 8.98
N ARG A 122 -2.91 -6.49 8.92
CA ARG A 122 -2.04 -6.63 7.74
C ARG A 122 -2.74 -7.46 6.66
N ASN A 123 -2.08 -7.56 5.49
CA ASN A 123 -2.60 -8.35 4.40
C ASN A 123 -2.92 -9.79 4.82
N VAL A 124 -4.05 -10.32 4.37
CA VAL A 124 -4.43 -11.73 4.53
C VAL A 124 -3.75 -12.52 3.43
N SER A 125 -2.79 -13.37 3.81
CA SER A 125 -2.03 -14.19 2.87
C SER A 125 -2.67 -15.57 2.73
N ILE A 126 -2.62 -16.12 1.53
CA ILE A 126 -3.05 -17.50 1.22
C ILE A 126 -1.93 -18.23 0.47
N SER A 127 -2.11 -19.51 0.22
CA SER A 127 -1.23 -20.25 -0.67
C SER A 127 -1.24 -19.62 -2.08
N PRO A 128 -0.09 -19.45 -2.73
CA PRO A 128 -0.06 -19.00 -4.13
C PRO A 128 -0.71 -20.00 -5.11
N LEU A 129 -0.98 -21.20 -4.65
CA LEU A 129 -1.64 -22.26 -5.42
C LEU A 129 -3.15 -22.34 -5.15
N SER A 130 -3.69 -21.52 -4.24
CA SER A 130 -5.14 -21.51 -3.93
C SER A 130 -5.97 -21.22 -5.19
N GLY A 131 -6.97 -22.04 -5.41
CA GLY A 131 -7.87 -22.00 -6.57
C GLY A 131 -7.29 -22.61 -7.84
N VAL A 132 -6.03 -23.10 -7.84
CA VAL A 132 -5.38 -23.70 -9.03
C VAL A 132 -4.79 -25.08 -8.77
N ASP A 133 -4.56 -25.46 -7.49
CA ASP A 133 -4.06 -26.78 -7.13
C ASP A 133 -5.16 -27.83 -7.27
N LYS A 134 -4.87 -28.90 -8.03
CA LYS A 134 -5.84 -29.99 -8.27
C LYS A 134 -6.13 -30.83 -7.02
N GLU A 135 -5.23 -30.80 -6.02
CA GLU A 135 -5.36 -31.54 -4.77
C GLU A 135 -5.94 -30.65 -3.65
N GLU A 136 -6.26 -29.39 -3.94
CA GLU A 136 -6.86 -28.50 -2.97
C GLU A 136 -8.28 -28.98 -2.59
N VAL A 137 -8.54 -29.08 -1.28
CA VAL A 137 -9.85 -29.55 -0.77
C VAL A 137 -10.98 -28.57 -1.16
N PHE A 138 -10.69 -27.26 -1.11
CA PHE A 138 -11.57 -26.19 -1.58
C PHE A 138 -10.77 -24.89 -1.75
N ASP A 139 -11.19 -24.01 -2.63
CA ASP A 139 -10.59 -22.70 -2.84
C ASP A 139 -10.86 -21.78 -1.63
N VAL A 140 -9.79 -21.37 -0.93
CA VAL A 140 -9.86 -20.47 0.22
C VAL A 140 -9.89 -18.99 -0.15
N THR A 141 -9.70 -18.65 -1.42
CA THR A 141 -9.65 -17.26 -1.91
C THR A 141 -10.87 -16.43 -1.51
N PRO A 142 -12.13 -16.88 -1.66
CA PRO A 142 -13.30 -16.11 -1.27
C PRO A 142 -13.34 -15.77 0.22
N TYR A 143 -12.88 -16.71 1.07
CA TYR A 143 -12.81 -16.53 2.52
C TYR A 143 -11.76 -15.49 2.90
N ALA A 144 -10.58 -15.57 2.32
CA ALA A 144 -9.50 -14.61 2.55
C ALA A 144 -9.90 -13.20 2.11
N GLN A 145 -10.57 -13.06 0.97
CA GLN A 145 -11.11 -11.79 0.49
C GLN A 145 -12.20 -11.23 1.41
N ALA A 146 -13.09 -12.07 1.92
CA ALA A 146 -14.11 -11.67 2.89
C ALA A 146 -13.48 -11.15 4.19
N VAL A 147 -12.48 -11.86 4.73
CA VAL A 147 -11.73 -11.43 5.92
C VAL A 147 -11.00 -10.11 5.66
N ASN A 148 -10.31 -9.98 4.52
CA ASN A 148 -9.64 -8.74 4.15
C ASN A 148 -10.64 -7.56 4.09
N SER A 149 -11.76 -7.74 3.43
CA SER A 149 -12.81 -6.72 3.30
C SER A 149 -13.41 -6.32 4.65
N TYR A 150 -13.64 -7.30 5.52
CA TYR A 150 -14.13 -7.03 6.88
C TYR A 150 -13.19 -6.10 7.65
N PHE A 151 -11.89 -6.38 7.64
CA PHE A 151 -10.92 -5.54 8.34
C PHE A 151 -10.69 -4.19 7.65
N MET A 152 -10.71 -4.12 6.33
CA MET A 152 -10.58 -2.85 5.60
C MET A 152 -11.74 -1.89 5.90
N ASN A 153 -12.93 -2.39 6.15
CA ASN A 153 -14.10 -1.58 6.52
C ASN A 153 -14.07 -1.12 8.00
N LYS A 154 -13.08 -1.53 8.79
CA LYS A 154 -12.91 -1.15 10.21
C LYS A 154 -11.75 -0.17 10.44
N ILE A 155 -11.00 0.15 9.39
CA ILE A 155 -9.84 1.05 9.44
C ILE A 155 -10.27 2.50 9.39
#